data_dbe9ba6ec23aa31ff11748772704a392
#
_entry.id   dbe9ba6ec23aa31ff11748772704a392
#
_cell.length_a   1.000
_cell.length_b   1.000
_cell.length_c   1.000
_cell.angle_alpha   90.00
_cell.angle_beta   90.00
_cell.angle_gamma   90.00
#
_symmetry.space_group_name_H-M   'P 1'
#
loop_
_entity.id
_entity.type
_entity.pdbx_description
1 polymer ?
#
loop_
_entity_poly.entity_id
_entity_poly.type
_entity_poly.pdbx_seq_one_letter_code
_entity_poly.pdbx_strand_id
1 'polypeptide(L)'
;IGGLEDVLKVIQPVRLSTGTFIVKKLRGGSGELTIENGLGLDAVTILSSPEEPKIPLSAVYIRAKDSYTIRGIKDGTYILYYALGEDWDSCSQTFTTETTYKRFENELHFRTTGSTYTTYKATLHPVIGGTAETEPVSEDEFPGLD
;
A
#
# COMPACT_ATOMS: atom_id res chain seq x y z
N ILE A 1 -19.34 34.30 -9.05
CA ILE A 1 -18.27 34.24 -8.08
C ILE A 1 -18.25 32.89 -7.38
N GLY A 2 -19.42 32.34 -7.10
CA GLY A 2 -19.48 30.99 -6.55
C GLY A 2 -18.77 29.96 -7.45
N GLY A 3 -18.93 30.12 -8.76
CA GLY A 3 -18.24 29.24 -9.68
C GLY A 3 -16.74 29.35 -9.62
N LEU A 4 -16.26 30.56 -9.33
CA LEU A 4 -14.84 30.75 -9.19
C LEU A 4 -14.29 30.03 -7.97
N GLU A 5 -15.04 30.03 -6.90
CA GLU A 5 -14.61 29.29 -5.72
C GLU A 5 -14.55 27.78 -5.99
N ASP A 6 -15.50 27.27 -6.78
CA ASP A 6 -15.47 25.88 -7.15
C ASP A 6 -14.27 25.55 -8.03
N VAL A 7 -13.95 26.45 -8.94
CA VAL A 7 -12.81 26.27 -9.82
C VAL A 7 -11.51 26.31 -9.03
N LEU A 8 -11.48 27.16 -8.02
CA LEU A 8 -10.30 27.31 -7.19
C LEU A 8 -10.30 26.35 -6.02
N LYS A 9 -11.21 25.41 -6.03
CA LYS A 9 -11.28 24.42 -4.97
C LYS A 9 -9.96 23.66 -4.94
N VAL A 10 -9.17 24.00 -3.97
CA VAL A 10 -7.89 23.35 -3.81
C VAL A 10 -8.07 21.97 -3.23
N ILE A 11 -7.12 21.12 -3.60
CA ILE A 11 -7.00 19.83 -2.97
C ILE A 11 -6.78 20.06 -1.49
N GLN A 12 -7.61 19.44 -0.68
CA GLN A 12 -7.43 19.52 0.76
C GLN A 12 -6.67 18.27 1.19
N PRO A 13 -5.39 18.42 1.50
CA PRO A 13 -4.62 17.27 1.93
C PRO A 13 -5.20 16.71 3.23
N VAL A 14 -5.26 15.41 3.29
CA VAL A 14 -5.75 14.71 4.47
C VAL A 14 -4.70 13.73 4.92
N ARG A 15 -4.84 13.34 6.19
CA ARG A 15 -4.01 12.28 6.72
C ARG A 15 -4.95 11.21 7.26
N LEU A 16 -5.00 10.09 6.55
CA LEU A 16 -5.89 9.01 6.92
C LEU A 16 -5.36 8.30 8.17
N SER A 17 -6.22 7.56 8.83
CA SER A 17 -5.81 6.77 9.97
C SER A 17 -5.14 5.50 9.49
N THR A 18 -4.21 5.00 10.28
CA THR A 18 -3.59 3.70 10.00
C THR A 18 -4.67 2.63 9.98
N GLY A 19 -4.65 1.81 8.94
CA GLY A 19 -5.65 0.77 8.76
C GLY A 19 -6.83 1.19 7.89
N THR A 20 -6.82 2.41 7.37
CA THR A 20 -7.85 2.82 6.41
C THR A 20 -7.62 2.09 5.10
N PHE A 21 -8.61 1.35 4.65
CA PHE A 21 -8.54 0.65 3.36
C PHE A 21 -9.02 1.56 2.25
N ILE A 22 -8.19 1.72 1.25
CA ILE A 22 -8.54 2.44 0.02
C ILE A 22 -9.11 1.44 -0.97
N VAL A 23 -8.55 0.23 -0.99
CA VAL A 23 -9.07 -0.90 -1.77
C VAL A 23 -9.12 -2.10 -0.83
N LYS A 24 -10.24 -2.81 -0.82
CA LYS A 24 -10.38 -4.00 0.01
C LYS A 24 -11.14 -5.07 -0.76
N LYS A 25 -10.43 -5.77 -1.60
CA LYS A 25 -10.99 -6.85 -2.41
C LYS A 25 -10.57 -8.23 -1.92
N LEU A 26 -9.50 -8.31 -1.10
CA LEU A 26 -9.05 -9.57 -0.53
C LEU A 26 -9.84 -9.87 0.72
N ARG A 27 -10.48 -11.03 0.73
CA ARG A 27 -11.22 -11.51 1.90
C ARG A 27 -11.45 -13.00 1.74
N GLY A 28 -11.86 -13.64 2.83
CA GLY A 28 -12.22 -15.05 2.78
C GLY A 28 -11.05 -16.01 2.90
N GLY A 29 -9.86 -15.50 3.11
CA GLY A 29 -8.69 -16.33 3.34
C GLY A 29 -8.24 -16.27 4.80
N SER A 30 -7.16 -16.97 5.10
CA SER A 30 -6.58 -17.02 6.43
C SER A 30 -5.24 -16.29 6.53
N GLY A 31 -4.68 -15.86 5.41
CA GLY A 31 -3.36 -15.25 5.38
C GLY A 31 -3.31 -13.91 6.09
N GLU A 32 -2.15 -13.60 6.65
CA GLU A 32 -1.93 -12.32 7.34
C GLU A 32 -0.63 -11.69 6.88
N LEU A 33 -0.66 -10.40 6.69
CA LEU A 33 0.52 -9.61 6.35
C LEU A 33 0.62 -8.43 7.31
N THR A 34 1.67 -8.41 8.11
CA THR A 34 1.94 -7.30 9.00
C THR A 34 2.94 -6.39 8.33
N ILE A 35 2.61 -5.11 8.24
CA ILE A 35 3.48 -4.11 7.65
C ILE A 35 3.86 -3.11 8.72
N GLU A 36 5.16 -2.94 8.92
CA GLU A 36 5.70 -1.96 9.84
C GLU A 36 6.27 -0.81 9.03
N ASN A 37 5.68 0.36 9.19
CA ASN A 37 6.18 1.55 8.52
C ASN A 37 7.22 2.21 9.42
N GLY A 38 8.48 1.86 9.23
CA GLY A 38 9.55 2.44 10.02
C GLY A 38 10.05 3.78 9.52
N LEU A 39 9.36 4.33 8.53
CA LEU A 39 9.79 5.58 7.87
C LEU A 39 9.14 6.79 8.51
N GLY A 40 9.66 7.96 8.18
CA GLY A 40 9.10 9.23 8.65
C GLY A 40 8.01 9.79 7.75
N LEU A 41 7.58 9.03 6.76
CA LEU A 41 6.53 9.41 5.83
C LEU A 41 5.38 8.41 5.94
N ASP A 42 4.18 8.87 5.63
CA ASP A 42 3.04 7.97 5.56
C ASP A 42 3.16 7.09 4.31
N ALA A 43 2.54 5.93 4.37
CA ALA A 43 2.63 4.96 3.28
C ALA A 43 1.24 4.44 2.92
N VAL A 44 1.06 4.14 1.64
CA VAL A 44 -0.05 3.32 1.18
C VAL A 44 0.56 2.05 0.63
N THR A 45 0.20 0.92 1.20
CA THR A 45 0.74 -0.38 0.79
C THR A 45 -0.32 -1.11 -0.02
N ILE A 46 0.11 -1.72 -1.11
CA ILE A 46 -0.79 -2.34 -2.07
C ILE A 46 -0.36 -3.77 -2.34
N LEU A 47 -1.27 -4.70 -2.10
CA LEU A 47 -1.10 -6.08 -2.59
C LEU A 47 -1.78 -6.17 -3.94
N SER A 48 -1.04 -6.55 -4.94
CA SER A 48 -1.57 -6.65 -6.28
C SER A 48 -1.40 -8.06 -6.83
N SER A 49 -2.15 -8.36 -7.90
CA SER A 49 -1.94 -9.55 -8.68
C SER A 49 -0.53 -9.51 -9.28
N PRO A 50 0.11 -10.66 -9.51
CA PRO A 50 1.43 -10.68 -10.13
C PRO A 50 1.39 -10.51 -11.64
N GLU A 51 0.23 -10.64 -12.25
CA GLU A 51 0.07 -10.64 -13.70
C GLU A 51 -0.28 -9.27 -14.23
N GLU A 52 0.01 -9.04 -15.50
CA GLU A 52 -0.38 -7.81 -16.16
C GLU A 52 -1.79 -7.93 -16.74
N PRO A 53 -2.63 -6.90 -16.64
CA PRO A 53 -2.37 -5.67 -15.90
C PRO A 53 -2.39 -5.91 -14.39
N LYS A 54 -1.60 -5.15 -13.66
CA LYS A 54 -1.58 -5.27 -12.21
C LYS A 54 -2.92 -4.80 -11.64
N ILE A 55 -3.52 -5.64 -10.83
CA ILE A 55 -4.81 -5.33 -10.21
C ILE A 55 -4.59 -5.15 -8.71
N PRO A 56 -4.86 -3.97 -8.17
CA PRO A 56 -4.75 -3.78 -6.73
C PRO A 56 -5.89 -4.53 -6.04
N LEU A 57 -5.52 -5.42 -5.14
CA LEU A 57 -6.48 -6.25 -4.40
C LEU A 57 -6.67 -5.76 -2.97
N SER A 58 -5.68 -5.08 -2.44
CA SER A 58 -5.75 -4.47 -1.12
C SER A 58 -4.85 -3.25 -1.12
N ALA A 59 -5.36 -2.14 -0.62
CA ALA A 59 -4.55 -0.93 -0.44
C ALA A 59 -4.91 -0.35 0.92
N VAL A 60 -3.92 -0.18 1.78
CA VAL A 60 -4.14 0.28 3.14
C VAL A 60 -3.17 1.41 3.48
N TYR A 61 -3.68 2.40 4.18
CA TYR A 61 -2.91 3.56 4.62
C TYR A 61 -2.26 3.24 5.96
N ILE A 62 -0.97 3.50 6.08
CA ILE A 62 -0.23 3.27 7.32
C ILE A 62 0.61 4.52 7.60
N ARG A 63 0.31 5.18 8.71
CA ARG A 63 1.03 6.40 9.08
C ARG A 63 2.49 6.10 9.41
N ALA A 64 3.28 7.14 9.32
CA ALA A 64 4.69 7.08 9.69
C ALA A 64 4.85 6.48 11.09
N LYS A 65 5.79 5.55 11.23
CA LYS A 65 6.13 4.88 12.48
C LYS A 65 5.03 4.00 13.05
N ASP A 66 4.01 3.70 12.26
CA ASP A 66 2.91 2.83 12.66
C ASP A 66 3.02 1.47 11.97
N SER A 67 2.19 0.55 12.42
CA SER A 67 2.11 -0.77 11.81
C SER A 67 0.66 -1.20 11.69
N TYR A 68 0.42 -2.15 10.79
CA TYR A 68 -0.92 -2.69 10.60
C TYR A 68 -0.84 -4.12 10.06
N THR A 69 -1.77 -4.96 10.49
CA THR A 69 -1.85 -6.34 10.00
C THR A 69 -3.07 -6.47 9.09
N ILE A 70 -2.82 -6.82 7.86
CA ILE A 70 -3.88 -7.14 6.90
C ILE A 70 -4.24 -8.60 7.09
N ARG A 71 -5.53 -8.88 7.32
CA ARG A 71 -6.02 -10.23 7.58
C ARG A 71 -6.94 -10.68 6.46
N GLY A 72 -7.22 -11.97 6.42
CA GLY A 72 -8.18 -12.52 5.47
C GLY A 72 -7.64 -12.64 4.06
N ILE A 73 -6.34 -12.75 3.88
CA ILE A 73 -5.71 -12.85 2.58
C ILE A 73 -5.88 -14.26 2.05
N LYS A 74 -6.49 -14.38 0.88
CA LYS A 74 -6.67 -15.67 0.22
C LYS A 74 -5.36 -16.26 -0.23
N ASP A 75 -5.33 -17.58 -0.34
CA ASP A 75 -4.19 -18.26 -0.92
C ASP A 75 -3.93 -17.71 -2.32
N GLY A 76 -2.67 -17.50 -2.62
CA GLY A 76 -2.26 -16.98 -3.91
C GLY A 76 -0.92 -16.29 -3.84
N THR A 77 -0.50 -15.77 -4.97
CA THR A 77 0.75 -15.05 -5.12
C THR A 77 0.46 -13.58 -5.35
N TYR A 78 1.18 -12.72 -4.63
CA TYR A 78 0.95 -11.29 -4.69
C TYR A 78 2.27 -10.54 -4.76
N ILE A 79 2.20 -9.33 -5.29
CA ILE A 79 3.33 -8.40 -5.27
C ILE A 79 2.96 -7.26 -4.33
N LEU A 80 3.89 -6.90 -3.46
CA LEU A 80 3.68 -5.82 -2.51
C LEU A 80 4.34 -4.54 -3.02
N TYR A 81 3.51 -3.54 -3.27
CA TYR A 81 3.95 -2.21 -3.64
C TYR A 81 3.68 -1.26 -2.49
N TYR A 82 4.41 -0.15 -2.46
CA TYR A 82 4.04 0.92 -1.54
C TYR A 82 4.42 2.28 -2.10
N ALA A 83 3.57 3.25 -1.79
CA ALA A 83 3.82 4.66 -2.08
C ALA A 83 4.10 5.36 -0.76
N LEU A 84 5.06 6.25 -0.78
CA LEU A 84 5.41 7.05 0.38
C LEU A 84 5.14 8.51 0.05
N GLY A 85 4.80 9.29 1.06
CA GLY A 85 4.64 10.71 0.85
C GLY A 85 3.89 11.38 1.97
N GLU A 86 3.48 12.60 1.69
CA GLU A 86 2.69 13.41 2.60
C GLU A 86 1.54 14.03 1.82
N ASP A 87 0.57 14.55 2.54
CA ASP A 87 -0.54 15.28 1.95
C ASP A 87 -1.31 14.41 0.95
N TRP A 88 -1.99 13.42 1.49
CA TRP A 88 -2.79 12.51 0.68
C TRP A 88 -3.97 13.23 0.07
N ASP A 89 -4.17 13.06 -1.23
CA ASP A 89 -5.33 13.57 -1.94
C ASP A 89 -6.28 12.42 -2.23
N SER A 90 -7.44 12.44 -1.58
CA SER A 90 -8.41 11.36 -1.73
C SER A 90 -9.05 11.33 -3.11
N CYS A 91 -9.04 12.44 -3.83
CA CYS A 91 -9.63 12.46 -5.17
C CYS A 91 -8.75 11.77 -6.19
N SER A 92 -7.44 12.08 -6.17
CA SER A 92 -6.51 11.43 -7.08
C SER A 92 -5.92 10.14 -6.52
N GLN A 93 -6.16 9.88 -5.24
CA GLN A 93 -5.65 8.71 -4.54
C GLN A 93 -4.14 8.60 -4.63
N THR A 94 -3.49 9.71 -4.32
CA THR A 94 -2.04 9.77 -4.32
C THR A 94 -1.56 10.82 -3.30
N PHE A 95 -0.32 10.65 -2.87
CA PHE A 95 0.35 11.70 -2.10
C PHE A 95 0.73 12.84 -3.05
N THR A 96 0.72 14.05 -2.55
CA THR A 96 1.05 15.22 -3.35
C THR A 96 2.41 15.81 -3.02
N THR A 97 3.02 15.37 -1.92
CA THR A 97 4.31 15.87 -1.47
C THR A 97 5.26 14.70 -1.24
N GLU A 98 6.46 14.81 -1.78
CA GLU A 98 7.55 13.84 -1.61
C GLU A 98 7.16 12.40 -1.99
N THR A 99 6.41 12.27 -3.06
CA THR A 99 5.89 10.98 -3.47
C THR A 99 6.99 10.07 -4.03
N THR A 100 7.03 8.85 -3.51
CA THR A 100 7.96 7.82 -3.96
C THR A 100 7.20 6.52 -4.10
N TYR A 101 7.48 5.78 -5.17
CA TYR A 101 6.84 4.50 -5.44
C TYR A 101 7.87 3.41 -5.43
N LYS A 102 7.59 2.32 -4.72
CA LYS A 102 8.48 1.17 -4.63
C LYS A 102 7.71 -0.14 -4.63
N ARG A 103 8.42 -1.22 -4.88
CA ARG A 103 7.87 -2.56 -4.72
C ARG A 103 8.91 -3.45 -4.05
N PHE A 104 8.44 -4.49 -3.37
CA PHE A 104 9.33 -5.53 -2.88
C PHE A 104 9.67 -6.44 -4.07
N GLU A 105 10.93 -6.85 -4.15
CA GLU A 105 11.39 -7.67 -5.28
C GLU A 105 10.80 -9.06 -5.26
N ASN A 106 10.65 -9.62 -4.07
CA ASN A 106 10.13 -10.98 -3.94
C ASN A 106 8.62 -10.99 -3.85
N GLU A 107 8.01 -11.94 -4.54
CA GLU A 107 6.58 -12.15 -4.46
C GLU A 107 6.22 -12.79 -3.12
N LEU A 108 5.00 -12.55 -2.67
CA LEU A 108 4.48 -13.15 -1.46
C LEU A 108 3.55 -14.30 -1.84
N HIS A 109 3.80 -15.47 -1.24
CA HIS A 109 3.02 -16.66 -1.53
C HIS A 109 2.23 -17.05 -0.29
N PHE A 110 0.93 -16.94 -0.36
CA PHE A 110 0.04 -17.29 0.74
C PHE A 110 -0.57 -18.65 0.49
N ARG A 111 -0.49 -19.52 1.47
CA ARG A 111 -0.99 -20.87 1.36
C ARG A 111 -1.55 -21.34 2.70
N THR A 112 -2.73 -21.95 2.65
CA THR A 112 -3.35 -22.56 3.80
C THR A 112 -3.26 -24.06 3.66
N THR A 113 -2.80 -24.75 4.70
CA THR A 113 -2.64 -26.20 4.69
C THR A 113 -3.13 -26.74 6.04
N GLY A 114 -4.23 -27.50 6.03
CA GLY A 114 -4.79 -28.02 7.25
C GLY A 114 -5.12 -26.91 8.23
N SER A 115 -4.44 -26.91 9.38
CA SER A 115 -4.67 -25.91 10.42
C SER A 115 -3.64 -24.78 10.39
N THR A 116 -2.77 -24.74 9.36
CA THR A 116 -1.73 -23.73 9.26
C THR A 116 -2.00 -22.78 8.09
N TYR A 117 -1.51 -21.57 8.21
CA TYR A 117 -1.64 -20.58 7.16
C TYR A 117 -0.40 -19.69 7.15
N THR A 118 -0.22 -18.99 6.03
CA THR A 118 0.96 -18.16 5.84
C THR A 118 0.80 -16.80 6.52
N THR A 119 1.87 -16.37 7.19
CA THR A 119 1.97 -15.02 7.70
C THR A 119 3.28 -14.42 7.21
N TYR A 120 3.23 -13.14 6.87
CA TYR A 120 4.42 -12.39 6.46
C TYR A 120 4.52 -11.13 7.29
N LYS A 121 5.74 -10.66 7.44
CA LYS A 121 6.01 -9.37 8.04
C LYS A 121 6.94 -8.60 7.12
N ALA A 122 6.50 -7.43 6.72
CA ALA A 122 7.28 -6.54 5.87
C ALA A 122 7.56 -5.27 6.64
N THR A 123 8.80 -4.80 6.57
CA THR A 123 9.19 -3.58 7.24
C THR A 123 9.72 -2.60 6.20
N LEU A 124 9.18 -1.39 6.22
CA LEU A 124 9.64 -0.32 5.36
C LEU A 124 10.78 0.39 6.08
N HIS A 125 11.98 0.28 5.51
CA HIS A 125 13.19 0.83 6.13
C HIS A 125 13.68 2.05 5.39
N PRO A 126 14.19 3.05 6.11
CA PRO A 126 14.82 4.19 5.46
C PRO A 126 16.24 3.87 5.02
N VAL A 127 16.83 2.78 5.48
CA VAL A 127 18.26 2.56 5.38
C VAL A 127 18.59 1.54 4.32
N ILE A 128 19.63 1.84 3.58
CA ILE A 128 20.30 0.91 2.69
C ILE A 128 20.84 -0.23 3.52
N GLY A 129 20.61 -1.46 3.06
CA GLY A 129 21.10 -2.62 3.77
C GLY A 129 20.04 -3.30 4.65
N GLY A 130 18.80 -2.88 4.55
CA GLY A 130 17.72 -3.62 5.16
C GLY A 130 17.61 -5.01 4.55
N THR A 131 16.99 -5.93 5.28
CA THR A 131 16.89 -7.32 4.83
C THR A 131 15.87 -7.52 3.72
N ALA A 132 14.87 -6.66 3.62
CA ALA A 132 13.86 -6.75 2.58
C ALA A 132 14.34 -5.95 1.36
N GLU A 133 14.47 -6.63 0.23
CA GLU A 133 14.91 -6.00 -0.98
C GLU A 133 13.74 -5.32 -1.67
N THR A 134 13.91 -4.05 -2.00
CA THR A 134 12.90 -3.28 -2.70
C THR A 134 13.55 -2.61 -3.89
N GLU A 135 12.73 -2.26 -4.87
CA GLU A 135 13.20 -1.50 -6.02
C GLU A 135 12.23 -0.37 -6.30
N PRO A 136 12.75 0.77 -6.81
CA PRO A 136 11.87 1.87 -7.18
C PRO A 136 11.06 1.48 -8.42
N VAL A 137 9.85 2.02 -8.51
CA VAL A 137 9.02 1.87 -9.69
C VAL A 137 8.56 3.24 -10.13
N SER A 138 8.29 3.39 -11.43
CA SER A 138 7.72 4.62 -11.92
C SER A 138 6.24 4.68 -11.57
N GLU A 139 5.69 5.87 -11.62
CA GLU A 139 4.27 6.04 -11.36
C GLU A 139 3.43 5.19 -12.33
N ASP A 140 3.89 5.06 -13.56
CA ASP A 140 3.17 4.29 -14.57
C ASP A 140 3.13 2.80 -14.27
N GLU A 141 4.16 2.29 -13.59
CA GLU A 141 4.24 0.89 -13.22
C GLU A 141 3.49 0.58 -11.93
N PHE A 142 3.17 1.61 -11.17
CA PHE A 142 2.50 1.45 -9.90
C PHE A 142 1.01 1.13 -10.15
N PRO A 143 0.43 0.16 -9.42
CA PRO A 143 -0.97 -0.20 -9.64
C PRO A 143 -1.89 0.98 -9.35
N GLY A 144 -2.78 1.29 -10.29
CA GLY A 144 -3.79 2.30 -10.06
C GLY A 144 -4.80 1.83 -9.04
N LEU A 145 -5.31 2.76 -8.25
CA LEU A 145 -6.23 2.43 -7.14
C LEU A 145 -7.70 2.58 -7.50
N ASP A 146 -8.01 2.69 -8.76
CA ASP A 146 -9.39 2.87 -9.23
C ASP A 146 -10.28 1.67 -8.95
#